data_0a3d185f51aa55fec8e3a5074823bb36
#
_entry.id   0a3d185f51aa55fec8e3a5074823bb36
#
_cell.length_a   1.000
_cell.length_b   1.000
_cell.length_c   1.000
_cell.angle_alpha   90.00
_cell.angle_beta   90.00
_cell.angle_gamma   90.00
#
_symmetry.space_group_name_H-M   'P 1'
#
loop_
_entity.id
_entity.type
_entity.pdbx_description
1 polymer ?
#
loop_
_entity_poly.entity_id
_entity_poly.type
_entity_poly.pdbx_seq_one_letter_code
_entity_poly.pdbx_strand_id
1 'polypeptide(L)'
;MSKGLVEKITEVFRPQVPEWACELTSKHIIVAGVNKHRTAIAAKAAAALPDGVVHSSYAEPNISNAESLRSTARHMLSQAGFTGSEIVVVVPDDTSRIAFLNVEKPSKRPEEQNTFIRWKLKKTVPFDVDSAQIAYRILGPPRAGTGVDILVALSPRSVVEEYENLFDSLDIHGGMILRSTLAALNLFQPPVGDSLVLKVAPDGVTTTVFQDRRIHFYRRVTDASLYDAAYPTVMYYQDKLGGSGLQHLFVCGYDSDLPLLNEVQEKLGLSPQRIEPVSVDDIFKPALGSVHLAWQNLI
;
A
#
# COMPACT_ATOMS: atom_id res chain seq x y z
N MET A 1 -2.84 -0.15 -39.67
CA MET A 1 -3.70 -1.20 -39.08
C MET A 1 -2.94 -2.22 -38.21
N SER A 2 -1.79 -1.88 -37.60
CA SER A 2 -1.01 -2.86 -36.79
C SER A 2 -0.92 -2.54 -35.28
N LYS A 3 -1.36 -1.38 -34.80
CA LYS A 3 -1.33 -1.03 -33.37
C LYS A 3 -2.28 -1.88 -32.51
N GLY A 4 -3.45 -2.26 -33.00
CA GLY A 4 -4.44 -3.00 -32.20
C GLY A 4 -4.11 -4.47 -31.92
N LEU A 5 -3.21 -5.10 -32.70
CA LEU A 5 -2.84 -6.51 -32.49
C LEU A 5 -1.76 -6.65 -31.42
N VAL A 6 -0.80 -5.74 -31.38
CA VAL A 6 0.28 -5.71 -30.38
C VAL A 6 -0.27 -5.34 -29.00
N GLU A 7 -1.22 -4.40 -28.91
CA GLU A 7 -1.91 -4.08 -27.64
C GLU A 7 -2.73 -5.27 -27.12
N LYS A 8 -3.46 -5.99 -27.97
CA LYS A 8 -4.20 -7.20 -27.56
C LYS A 8 -3.30 -8.34 -27.10
N ILE A 9 -2.12 -8.50 -27.71
CA ILE A 9 -1.15 -9.53 -27.30
C ILE A 9 -0.51 -9.18 -25.95
N THR A 10 -0.21 -7.90 -25.68
CA THR A 10 0.31 -7.45 -24.40
C THR A 10 -0.74 -7.55 -23.27
N GLU A 11 -2.02 -7.39 -23.55
CA GLU A 11 -3.09 -7.63 -22.55
C GLU A 11 -3.24 -9.10 -22.16
N VAL A 12 -3.04 -10.03 -23.08
CA VAL A 12 -3.13 -11.48 -22.81
C VAL A 12 -1.99 -11.99 -21.91
N PHE A 13 -0.85 -11.29 -21.88
CA PHE A 13 0.31 -11.66 -21.06
C PHE A 13 0.45 -10.83 -19.77
N ARG A 14 -0.50 -9.96 -19.45
CA ARG A 14 -0.51 -9.30 -18.12
C ARG A 14 -0.96 -10.32 -17.08
N PRO A 15 -0.19 -10.51 -16.00
CA PRO A 15 -0.64 -11.35 -14.90
C PRO A 15 -1.99 -10.82 -14.41
N GLN A 16 -2.99 -11.68 -14.36
CA GLN A 16 -4.30 -11.30 -13.84
C GLN A 16 -4.17 -11.16 -12.33
N VAL A 17 -4.56 -10.02 -11.80
CA VAL A 17 -4.64 -9.82 -10.35
C VAL A 17 -5.70 -10.77 -9.79
N PRO A 18 -5.41 -11.54 -8.74
CA PRO A 18 -6.41 -12.40 -8.08
C PRO A 18 -7.69 -11.63 -7.72
N GLU A 19 -8.83 -12.32 -7.66
CA GLU A 19 -10.12 -11.72 -7.24
C GLU A 19 -10.27 -11.66 -5.71
N TRP A 20 -9.34 -12.24 -4.99
CA TRP A 20 -9.32 -12.34 -3.53
C TRP A 20 -8.09 -11.66 -2.95
N ALA A 21 -8.29 -11.04 -1.81
CA ALA A 21 -7.20 -10.48 -1.01
C ALA A 21 -7.34 -10.89 0.45
N CYS A 22 -6.19 -11.05 1.09
CA CYS A 22 -6.08 -11.20 2.54
C CYS A 22 -5.14 -10.14 3.08
N GLU A 23 -5.65 -9.24 3.92
CA GLU A 23 -4.83 -8.29 4.67
C GLU A 23 -4.51 -8.85 6.05
N LEU A 24 -3.23 -8.77 6.41
CA LEU A 24 -2.73 -9.06 7.74
C LEU A 24 -2.28 -7.76 8.39
N THR A 25 -2.76 -7.49 9.59
CA THR A 25 -2.32 -6.38 10.44
C THR A 25 -1.81 -6.94 11.76
N SER A 26 -1.25 -6.10 12.63
CA SER A 26 -0.86 -6.51 13.99
C SER A 26 -2.05 -6.94 14.86
N LYS A 27 -3.30 -6.60 14.46
CA LYS A 27 -4.52 -6.84 15.25
C LYS A 27 -5.59 -7.63 14.53
N HIS A 28 -5.55 -7.74 13.20
CA HIS A 28 -6.63 -8.34 12.42
C HIS A 28 -6.11 -9.13 11.23
N ILE A 29 -6.89 -10.13 10.86
CA ILE A 29 -6.87 -10.76 9.55
C ILE A 29 -8.18 -10.40 8.84
N ILE A 30 -8.08 -9.94 7.59
CA ILE A 30 -9.19 -9.44 6.81
C ILE A 30 -9.15 -10.11 5.45
N VAL A 31 -10.23 -10.80 5.08
CA VAL A 31 -10.38 -11.44 3.76
C VAL A 31 -11.47 -10.72 2.99
N ALA A 32 -11.22 -10.40 1.74
CA ALA A 32 -12.20 -9.83 0.84
C ALA A 32 -12.11 -10.45 -0.55
N GLY A 33 -13.25 -10.82 -1.10
CA GLY A 33 -13.39 -11.23 -2.50
C GLY A 33 -14.22 -10.20 -3.26
N VAL A 34 -13.83 -9.90 -4.50
CA VAL A 34 -14.55 -8.97 -5.36
C VAL A 34 -15.40 -9.69 -6.40
N ASN A 35 -16.40 -8.99 -6.91
CA ASN A 35 -17.21 -9.48 -8.02
C ASN A 35 -16.36 -9.56 -9.30
N LYS A 36 -16.85 -10.27 -10.32
CA LYS A 36 -16.18 -10.45 -11.62
C LYS A 36 -15.80 -9.14 -12.32
N HIS A 37 -16.54 -8.06 -12.03
CA HIS A 37 -16.27 -6.73 -12.58
C HIS A 37 -15.33 -5.90 -11.71
N ARG A 38 -14.93 -6.42 -10.52
CA ARG A 38 -14.04 -5.75 -9.55
C ARG A 38 -14.52 -4.37 -9.12
N THR A 39 -15.83 -4.19 -9.04
CA THR A 39 -16.46 -2.91 -8.70
C THR A 39 -17.01 -2.89 -7.27
N ALA A 40 -17.15 -4.07 -6.64
CA ALA A 40 -17.70 -4.20 -5.29
C ALA A 40 -17.13 -5.44 -4.59
N ILE A 41 -17.08 -5.38 -3.26
CA ILE A 41 -16.82 -6.57 -2.43
C ILE A 41 -18.04 -7.51 -2.56
N ALA A 42 -17.79 -8.75 -2.99
CA ALA A 42 -18.79 -9.80 -3.11
C ALA A 42 -18.84 -10.69 -1.87
N ALA A 43 -17.69 -10.83 -1.19
CA ALA A 43 -17.58 -11.62 0.03
C ALA A 43 -16.53 -10.99 0.96
N LYS A 44 -16.74 -11.07 2.26
CA LYS A 44 -15.81 -10.53 3.26
C LYS A 44 -15.86 -11.32 4.56
N ALA A 45 -14.73 -11.42 5.23
CA ALA A 45 -14.61 -11.91 6.61
C ALA A 45 -13.45 -11.17 7.30
N ALA A 46 -13.58 -10.97 8.60
CA ALA A 46 -12.49 -10.39 9.40
C ALA A 46 -12.53 -10.99 10.81
N ALA A 47 -11.36 -11.17 11.41
CA ALA A 47 -11.22 -11.58 12.80
C ALA A 47 -10.09 -10.81 13.47
N ALA A 48 -10.22 -10.58 14.78
CA ALA A 48 -9.14 -10.10 15.61
C ALA A 48 -8.05 -11.17 15.73
N LEU A 49 -6.80 -10.76 15.73
CA LEU A 49 -5.65 -11.60 16.06
C LEU A 49 -5.24 -11.36 17.50
N PRO A 50 -4.79 -12.41 18.22
CA PRO A 50 -4.18 -12.22 19.53
C PRO A 50 -2.94 -11.31 19.42
N ASP A 51 -2.67 -10.58 20.49
CA ASP A 51 -1.52 -9.68 20.54
C ASP A 51 -0.20 -10.43 20.27
N GLY A 52 0.64 -9.83 19.46
CA GLY A 52 1.97 -10.34 19.14
C GLY A 52 2.01 -11.51 18.13
N VAL A 53 0.87 -12.00 17.62
CA VAL A 53 0.89 -13.04 16.54
C VAL A 53 1.49 -12.50 15.26
N VAL A 54 1.18 -11.26 14.91
CA VAL A 54 1.80 -10.53 13.81
C VAL A 54 2.48 -9.29 14.36
N HIS A 55 3.77 -9.17 14.10
CA HIS A 55 4.60 -8.02 14.40
C HIS A 55 5.08 -7.38 13.10
N SER A 56 4.83 -6.09 12.92
CA SER A 56 5.19 -5.41 11.68
C SER A 56 6.62 -4.87 11.73
N SER A 57 7.54 -5.50 11.02
CA SER A 57 8.94 -5.11 10.98
C SER A 57 9.62 -5.47 9.66
N TYR A 58 10.53 -4.63 9.18
CA TYR A 58 11.48 -5.01 8.13
C TYR A 58 12.78 -5.59 8.69
N ALA A 59 12.97 -5.57 10.02
CA ALA A 59 14.24 -5.96 10.67
C ALA A 59 14.14 -7.31 11.41
N GLU A 60 12.94 -7.73 11.76
CA GLU A 60 12.68 -8.90 12.59
C GLU A 60 11.61 -9.79 11.95
N PRO A 61 11.52 -11.07 12.34
CA PRO A 61 10.44 -11.95 11.93
C PRO A 61 9.06 -11.35 12.27
N ASN A 62 8.15 -11.43 11.32
CA ASN A 62 6.83 -10.80 11.46
C ASN A 62 5.76 -11.73 12.04
N ILE A 63 5.89 -13.03 11.86
CA ILE A 63 4.92 -14.03 12.29
C ILE A 63 5.51 -14.84 13.45
N SER A 64 5.08 -14.53 14.67
CA SER A 64 5.58 -15.20 15.88
C SER A 64 4.90 -16.56 16.14
N ASN A 65 3.67 -16.75 15.66
CA ASN A 65 2.90 -17.98 15.82
C ASN A 65 2.21 -18.36 14.49
N ALA A 66 2.98 -19.00 13.62
CA ALA A 66 2.52 -19.39 12.29
C ALA A 66 1.33 -20.38 12.34
N GLU A 67 1.27 -21.29 13.32
CA GLU A 67 0.18 -22.26 13.44
C GLU A 67 -1.15 -21.58 13.79
N SER A 68 -1.13 -20.69 14.77
CA SER A 68 -2.33 -19.91 15.16
C SER A 68 -2.80 -19.05 13.99
N LEU A 69 -1.89 -18.35 13.32
CA LEU A 69 -2.22 -17.50 12.19
C LEU A 69 -2.77 -18.32 11.01
N ARG A 70 -2.17 -19.47 10.70
CA ARG A 70 -2.62 -20.40 9.67
C ARG A 70 -4.03 -20.90 9.95
N SER A 71 -4.32 -21.32 11.19
CA SER A 71 -5.65 -21.77 11.59
C SER A 71 -6.69 -20.66 11.42
N THR A 72 -6.38 -19.44 11.87
CA THR A 72 -7.27 -18.29 11.73
C THR A 72 -7.46 -17.91 10.26
N ALA A 73 -6.40 -17.92 9.45
CA ALA A 73 -6.48 -17.64 8.02
C ALA A 73 -7.39 -18.65 7.29
N ARG A 74 -7.22 -19.95 7.56
CA ARG A 74 -8.08 -21.01 7.00
C ARG A 74 -9.54 -20.78 7.36
N HIS A 75 -9.81 -20.44 8.62
CA HIS A 75 -11.18 -20.19 9.08
C HIS A 75 -11.79 -18.96 8.38
N MET A 76 -11.05 -17.85 8.26
CA MET A 76 -11.55 -16.64 7.61
C MET A 76 -11.76 -16.83 6.10
N LEU A 77 -10.87 -17.53 5.42
CA LEU A 77 -11.00 -17.88 4.01
C LEU A 77 -12.25 -18.73 3.79
N SER A 78 -12.46 -19.75 4.63
CA SER A 78 -13.66 -20.60 4.58
C SER A 78 -14.94 -19.80 4.87
N GLN A 79 -14.93 -18.93 5.87
CA GLN A 79 -16.07 -18.08 6.23
C GLN A 79 -16.43 -17.11 5.10
N ALA A 80 -15.43 -16.55 4.42
CA ALA A 80 -15.63 -15.69 3.25
C ALA A 80 -16.09 -16.48 2.01
N GLY A 81 -16.02 -17.82 2.02
CA GLY A 81 -16.34 -18.64 0.87
C GLY A 81 -15.25 -18.66 -0.21
N PHE A 82 -13.98 -18.51 0.18
CA PHE A 82 -12.85 -18.57 -0.75
C PHE A 82 -12.77 -19.94 -1.45
N THR A 83 -12.70 -19.94 -2.77
CA THR A 83 -12.60 -21.14 -3.60
C THR A 83 -11.45 -21.09 -4.61
N GLY A 84 -10.59 -20.07 -4.51
CA GLY A 84 -9.47 -19.88 -5.42
C GLY A 84 -8.23 -20.68 -5.02
N SER A 85 -7.20 -20.59 -5.88
CA SER A 85 -5.84 -21.09 -5.61
C SER A 85 -4.83 -19.96 -5.47
N GLU A 86 -5.24 -18.70 -5.70
CA GLU A 86 -4.39 -17.52 -5.67
C GLU A 86 -5.05 -16.39 -4.88
N ILE A 87 -4.24 -15.62 -4.16
CA ILE A 87 -4.70 -14.50 -3.36
C ILE A 87 -3.69 -13.33 -3.40
N VAL A 88 -4.19 -12.10 -3.32
CA VAL A 88 -3.34 -10.95 -3.02
C VAL A 88 -3.12 -10.89 -1.51
N VAL A 89 -1.88 -10.83 -1.08
CA VAL A 89 -1.51 -10.68 0.32
C VAL A 89 -1.22 -9.21 0.60
N VAL A 90 -1.98 -8.61 1.50
CA VAL A 90 -1.76 -7.23 1.93
C VAL A 90 -1.08 -7.26 3.31
N VAL A 91 0.12 -6.67 3.37
CA VAL A 91 0.97 -6.72 4.55
C VAL A 91 1.06 -5.35 5.22
N PRO A 92 1.38 -5.29 6.53
CA PRO A 92 1.56 -4.03 7.24
C PRO A 92 2.62 -3.14 6.59
N ASP A 93 2.49 -1.83 6.79
CA ASP A 93 3.39 -0.86 6.14
C ASP A 93 4.84 -0.92 6.62
N ASP A 94 5.09 -1.36 7.84
CA ASP A 94 6.44 -1.41 8.43
C ASP A 94 7.27 -2.64 7.97
N THR A 95 6.68 -3.53 7.17
CA THR A 95 7.38 -4.68 6.55
C THR A 95 8.35 -4.28 5.43
N SER A 96 8.29 -3.03 4.98
CA SER A 96 9.06 -2.55 3.84
C SER A 96 9.36 -1.05 3.94
N ARG A 97 10.28 -0.58 3.12
CA ARG A 97 10.62 0.85 2.99
C ARG A 97 10.10 1.41 1.67
N ILE A 98 9.67 2.67 1.72
CA ILE A 98 9.36 3.46 0.53
C ILE A 98 10.46 4.50 0.33
N ALA A 99 10.90 4.64 -0.90
CA ALA A 99 11.85 5.66 -1.31
C ALA A 99 11.38 6.38 -2.59
N PHE A 100 11.68 7.66 -2.68
CA PHE A 100 11.54 8.44 -3.90
C PHE A 100 12.92 8.69 -4.47
N LEU A 101 13.11 8.38 -5.74
CA LEU A 101 14.35 8.63 -6.47
C LEU A 101 14.05 9.54 -7.66
N ASN A 102 14.86 10.59 -7.81
CA ASN A 102 14.90 11.32 -9.06
C ASN A 102 16.03 10.78 -9.93
N VAL A 103 15.73 10.46 -11.18
CA VAL A 103 16.64 9.84 -12.14
C VAL A 103 16.60 10.64 -13.44
N GLU A 104 17.74 11.12 -13.90
CA GLU A 104 17.79 11.91 -15.13
C GLU A 104 17.26 11.14 -16.34
N LYS A 105 17.63 9.87 -16.45
CA LYS A 105 17.21 9.01 -17.55
C LYS A 105 17.00 7.57 -17.06
N PRO A 106 15.76 7.16 -16.79
CA PRO A 106 15.48 5.79 -16.42
C PRO A 106 15.78 4.82 -17.55
N SER A 107 16.33 3.65 -17.24
CA SER A 107 16.55 2.62 -18.23
C SER A 107 15.22 2.03 -18.71
N LYS A 108 15.15 1.70 -20.00
CA LYS A 108 14.02 0.95 -20.57
C LYS A 108 14.09 -0.55 -20.26
N ARG A 109 15.24 -1.02 -19.78
CA ARG A 109 15.46 -2.42 -19.40
C ARG A 109 15.21 -2.58 -17.91
N PRO A 110 14.22 -3.38 -17.48
CA PRO A 110 13.87 -3.54 -16.07
C PRO A 110 15.06 -3.98 -15.20
N GLU A 111 15.92 -4.86 -15.72
CA GLU A 111 17.09 -5.37 -15.00
C GLU A 111 18.13 -4.27 -14.70
N GLU A 112 18.43 -3.43 -15.70
CA GLU A 112 19.35 -2.31 -15.51
C GLU A 112 18.76 -1.27 -14.54
N GLN A 113 17.46 -1.01 -14.65
CA GLN A 113 16.76 -0.11 -13.75
C GLN A 113 16.79 -0.64 -12.31
N ASN A 114 16.58 -1.93 -12.12
CA ASN A 114 16.64 -2.60 -10.82
C ASN A 114 18.05 -2.50 -10.22
N THR A 115 19.09 -2.77 -11.03
CA THR A 115 20.50 -2.63 -10.60
C THR A 115 20.82 -1.21 -10.17
N PHE A 116 20.36 -0.22 -10.93
CA PHE A 116 20.53 1.19 -10.59
C PHE A 116 19.81 1.57 -9.28
N ILE A 117 18.58 1.12 -9.08
CA ILE A 117 17.80 1.37 -7.86
C ILE A 117 18.54 0.77 -6.65
N ARG A 118 19.02 -0.48 -6.75
CA ARG A 118 19.81 -1.14 -5.69
C ARG A 118 21.04 -0.33 -5.32
N TRP A 119 21.80 0.08 -6.33
CA TRP A 119 23.01 0.89 -6.11
C TRP A 119 22.69 2.21 -5.39
N LYS A 120 21.64 2.92 -5.82
CA LYS A 120 21.23 4.20 -5.20
C LYS A 120 20.80 4.04 -3.75
N LEU A 121 20.10 2.95 -3.42
CA LEU A 121 19.49 2.75 -2.10
C LEU A 121 20.39 1.99 -1.12
N LYS A 122 21.50 1.43 -1.59
CA LYS A 122 22.40 0.58 -0.77
C LYS A 122 22.86 1.23 0.55
N LYS A 123 22.97 2.56 0.58
CA LYS A 123 23.42 3.30 1.78
C LYS A 123 22.28 3.96 2.55
N THR A 124 21.04 3.84 2.08
CA THR A 124 19.88 4.57 2.64
C THR A 124 18.89 3.68 3.38
N VAL A 125 18.94 2.38 3.16
CA VAL A 125 18.10 1.42 3.86
C VAL A 125 18.90 0.59 4.85
N PRO A 126 18.31 0.17 5.97
CA PRO A 126 19.03 -0.49 7.06
C PRO A 126 19.11 -2.02 6.90
N PHE A 127 18.95 -2.54 5.69
CA PHE A 127 19.04 -3.97 5.37
C PHE A 127 19.77 -4.18 4.04
N ASP A 128 20.12 -5.43 3.75
CA ASP A 128 20.81 -5.78 2.51
C ASP A 128 19.89 -5.61 1.29
N VAL A 129 20.22 -4.62 0.46
CA VAL A 129 19.46 -4.29 -0.77
C VAL A 129 19.69 -5.32 -1.87
N ASP A 130 20.85 -6.00 -1.86
CA ASP A 130 21.20 -6.92 -2.94
C ASP A 130 20.29 -8.16 -2.91
N SER A 131 19.86 -8.60 -1.72
CA SER A 131 18.88 -9.68 -1.51
C SER A 131 17.42 -9.21 -1.41
N ALA A 132 17.17 -7.91 -1.28
CA ALA A 132 15.82 -7.38 -1.08
C ALA A 132 14.90 -7.60 -2.28
N GLN A 133 13.62 -7.81 -2.00
CA GLN A 133 12.56 -7.71 -3.01
C GLN A 133 12.30 -6.24 -3.31
N ILE A 134 12.29 -5.87 -4.60
CA ILE A 134 12.10 -4.49 -5.04
C ILE A 134 10.96 -4.43 -6.06
N ALA A 135 10.05 -3.50 -5.82
CA ALA A 135 9.07 -3.06 -6.80
C ALA A 135 9.24 -1.54 -7.00
N TYR A 136 9.06 -1.06 -8.21
CA TYR A 136 9.16 0.37 -8.49
C TYR A 136 8.17 0.82 -9.55
N ARG A 137 7.86 2.12 -9.49
CA ARG A 137 7.04 2.78 -10.48
C ARG A 137 7.64 4.12 -10.90
N ILE A 138 7.59 4.38 -12.19
CA ILE A 138 7.92 5.67 -12.77
C ILE A 138 6.71 6.59 -12.62
N LEU A 139 6.86 7.66 -11.84
CA LEU A 139 5.80 8.64 -11.57
C LEU A 139 5.71 9.73 -12.66
N GLY A 140 6.78 9.92 -13.43
CA GLY A 140 6.88 10.98 -14.45
C GLY A 140 7.83 12.11 -14.05
N PRO A 141 7.82 13.24 -14.79
CA PRO A 141 8.73 14.34 -14.51
C PRO A 141 8.46 14.95 -13.12
N PRO A 142 9.51 15.41 -12.40
CA PRO A 142 9.35 16.10 -11.13
C PRO A 142 8.63 17.45 -11.33
N ARG A 143 8.05 17.99 -10.24
CA ARG A 143 7.42 19.32 -10.28
C ARG A 143 8.43 20.43 -10.53
N ALA A 144 9.65 20.27 -10.04
CA ALA A 144 10.76 21.18 -10.26
C ALA A 144 12.04 20.40 -10.57
N GLY A 145 12.86 20.90 -11.48
CA GLY A 145 14.09 20.24 -11.91
C GLY A 145 13.93 19.41 -13.17
N THR A 146 14.85 18.48 -13.38
CA THR A 146 14.93 17.60 -14.56
C THR A 146 14.83 16.12 -14.14
N GLY A 147 14.64 15.25 -15.11
CA GLY A 147 14.60 13.82 -14.89
C GLY A 147 13.20 13.28 -14.68
N VAL A 148 13.13 12.16 -13.99
CA VAL A 148 11.90 11.39 -13.73
C VAL A 148 11.90 10.91 -12.28
N ASP A 149 10.79 11.12 -11.59
CA ASP A 149 10.59 10.60 -10.25
C ASP A 149 10.14 9.14 -10.30
N ILE A 150 10.73 8.34 -9.42
CA ILE A 150 10.43 6.91 -9.28
C ILE A 150 10.08 6.66 -7.82
N LEU A 151 8.93 6.04 -7.60
CA LEU A 151 8.54 5.47 -6.32
C LEU A 151 9.09 4.05 -6.23
N VAL A 152 9.79 3.74 -5.16
CA VAL A 152 10.38 2.42 -4.93
C VAL A 152 9.87 1.86 -3.61
N ALA A 153 9.43 0.61 -3.62
CA ALA A 153 9.13 -0.19 -2.43
C ALA A 153 10.18 -1.30 -2.31
N LEU A 154 10.74 -1.46 -1.11
CA LEU A 154 11.74 -2.49 -0.82
C LEU A 154 11.37 -3.23 0.46
N SER A 155 11.51 -4.55 0.43
CA SER A 155 11.37 -5.41 1.62
C SER A 155 12.49 -6.43 1.66
N PRO A 156 13.03 -6.79 2.85
CA PRO A 156 13.90 -7.94 2.95
C PRO A 156 13.23 -9.20 2.40
N ARG A 157 13.97 -10.01 1.68
CA ARG A 157 13.43 -11.25 1.09
C ARG A 157 12.84 -12.19 2.15
N SER A 158 13.50 -12.29 3.31
CA SER A 158 13.02 -13.11 4.43
C SER A 158 11.64 -12.71 4.93
N VAL A 159 11.33 -11.39 4.96
CA VAL A 159 10.02 -10.90 5.38
C VAL A 159 8.95 -11.26 4.33
N VAL A 160 9.25 -11.14 3.05
CA VAL A 160 8.33 -11.53 1.97
C VAL A 160 8.04 -13.03 2.06
N GLU A 161 9.06 -13.85 2.23
CA GLU A 161 8.97 -15.32 2.33
C GLU A 161 8.13 -15.78 3.52
N GLU A 162 8.12 -15.06 4.64
CA GLU A 162 7.24 -15.41 5.77
C GLU A 162 5.76 -15.38 5.37
N TYR A 163 5.35 -14.34 4.63
CA TYR A 163 3.97 -14.22 4.16
C TYR A 163 3.66 -15.18 3.02
N GLU A 164 4.59 -15.42 2.09
CA GLU A 164 4.46 -16.43 1.04
C GLU A 164 4.26 -17.82 1.68
N ASN A 165 5.13 -18.22 2.60
CA ASN A 165 5.08 -19.51 3.29
C ASN A 165 3.77 -19.73 4.09
N LEU A 166 3.19 -18.68 4.67
CA LEU A 166 1.90 -18.77 5.35
C LEU A 166 0.81 -19.28 4.39
N PHE A 167 0.69 -18.66 3.21
CA PHE A 167 -0.32 -19.03 2.23
C PHE A 167 0.00 -20.33 1.50
N ASP A 168 1.27 -20.59 1.19
CA ASP A 168 1.70 -21.87 0.64
C ASP A 168 1.36 -23.04 1.57
N SER A 169 1.43 -22.85 2.89
CA SER A 169 1.01 -23.85 3.88
C SER A 169 -0.50 -24.12 3.91
N LEU A 170 -1.27 -23.32 3.20
CA LEU A 170 -2.71 -23.46 2.97
C LEU A 170 -3.06 -23.99 1.57
N ASP A 171 -2.06 -24.35 0.77
CA ASP A 171 -2.18 -24.67 -0.66
C ASP A 171 -2.73 -23.49 -1.49
N ILE A 172 -2.43 -22.26 -1.08
CA ILE A 172 -2.85 -21.02 -1.74
C ILE A 172 -1.60 -20.24 -2.17
N HIS A 173 -1.53 -19.85 -3.43
CA HIS A 173 -0.42 -19.05 -3.93
C HIS A 173 -0.61 -17.56 -3.59
N GLY A 174 0.31 -17.01 -2.79
CA GLY A 174 0.40 -15.57 -2.52
C GLY A 174 1.04 -14.82 -3.69
N GLY A 175 0.40 -14.84 -4.86
CA GLY A 175 1.00 -14.37 -6.13
C GLY A 175 1.35 -12.87 -6.19
N MET A 176 0.85 -12.06 -5.27
CA MET A 176 1.11 -10.64 -5.18
C MET A 176 1.11 -10.19 -3.72
N ILE A 177 2.18 -9.53 -3.29
CA ILE A 177 2.29 -8.98 -1.93
C ILE A 177 2.33 -7.45 -2.00
N LEU A 178 1.43 -6.79 -1.30
CA LEU A 178 1.25 -5.34 -1.32
C LEU A 178 1.28 -4.75 0.09
N ARG A 179 1.77 -3.52 0.21
CA ARG A 179 1.64 -2.75 1.45
C ARG A 179 0.22 -2.23 1.62
N SER A 180 -0.26 -2.25 2.86
CA SER A 180 -1.62 -1.82 3.23
C SER A 180 -1.95 -0.40 2.74
N THR A 181 -1.08 0.59 2.96
CA THR A 181 -1.34 1.96 2.49
C THR A 181 -1.37 2.05 0.96
N LEU A 182 -0.40 1.45 0.24
CA LEU A 182 -0.41 1.50 -1.22
C LEU A 182 -1.61 0.77 -1.80
N ALA A 183 -2.02 -0.33 -1.19
CA ALA A 183 -3.24 -1.04 -1.56
C ALA A 183 -4.49 -0.16 -1.38
N ALA A 184 -4.65 0.51 -0.24
CA ALA A 184 -5.76 1.43 -0.01
C ALA A 184 -5.75 2.62 -0.97
N LEU A 185 -4.57 3.17 -1.29
CA LEU A 185 -4.43 4.30 -2.22
C LEU A 185 -4.84 3.97 -3.66
N ASN A 186 -4.96 2.69 -4.04
CA ASN A 186 -5.52 2.32 -5.34
C ASN A 186 -7.00 2.70 -5.49
N LEU A 187 -7.70 2.88 -4.39
CA LEU A 187 -9.07 3.40 -4.38
C LEU A 187 -9.12 4.94 -4.44
N PHE A 188 -8.00 5.59 -4.15
CA PHE A 188 -7.94 7.03 -4.07
C PHE A 188 -7.83 7.66 -5.46
N GLN A 189 -8.77 8.52 -5.79
CA GLN A 189 -8.73 9.36 -6.98
C GLN A 189 -8.39 10.79 -6.56
N PRO A 190 -7.13 11.22 -6.68
CA PRO A 190 -6.74 12.55 -6.26
C PRO A 190 -7.56 13.63 -6.98
N PRO A 191 -8.22 14.56 -6.26
CA PRO A 191 -8.90 15.69 -6.87
C PRO A 191 -7.90 16.68 -7.48
N VAL A 192 -8.42 17.74 -8.09
CA VAL A 192 -7.61 18.89 -8.46
C VAL A 192 -7.18 19.60 -7.17
N GLY A 193 -5.93 20.02 -7.11
CA GLY A 193 -5.32 20.63 -5.93
C GLY A 193 -4.49 19.64 -5.12
N ASP A 194 -3.81 20.16 -4.10
CA ASP A 194 -2.90 19.38 -3.29
C ASP A 194 -3.67 18.72 -2.13
N SER A 195 -3.38 17.44 -1.92
CA SER A 195 -4.09 16.61 -0.94
C SER A 195 -3.13 15.96 0.06
N LEU A 196 -3.53 15.96 1.32
CA LEU A 196 -2.94 15.12 2.36
C LEU A 196 -3.84 13.90 2.57
N VAL A 197 -3.26 12.71 2.53
CA VAL A 197 -3.96 11.46 2.84
C VAL A 197 -3.34 10.85 4.11
N LEU A 198 -4.17 10.56 5.09
CA LEU A 198 -3.82 9.87 6.33
C LEU A 198 -4.40 8.45 6.28
N LYS A 199 -3.55 7.44 6.27
CA LYS A 199 -3.98 6.04 6.44
C LYS A 199 -3.66 5.60 7.87
N VAL A 200 -4.72 5.31 8.62
CA VAL A 200 -4.62 4.82 9.99
C VAL A 200 -4.50 3.29 9.99
N ALA A 201 -3.60 2.77 10.81
CA ALA A 201 -3.44 1.35 11.07
C ALA A 201 -3.31 1.11 12.58
N PRO A 202 -3.51 -0.12 13.06
CA PRO A 202 -3.39 -0.42 14.50
C PRO A 202 -2.04 -0.03 15.13
N ASP A 203 -0.99 -0.03 14.31
CA ASP A 203 0.40 0.19 14.70
C ASP A 203 0.97 1.54 14.23
N GLY A 204 0.13 2.47 13.77
CA GLY A 204 0.58 3.82 13.41
C GLY A 204 -0.16 4.45 12.23
N VAL A 205 0.35 5.58 11.79
CA VAL A 205 -0.25 6.41 10.73
C VAL A 205 0.71 6.56 9.56
N THR A 206 0.21 6.40 8.35
CA THR A 206 0.94 6.74 7.13
C THR A 206 0.40 8.04 6.56
N THR A 207 1.27 8.99 6.30
CA THR A 207 0.94 10.26 5.67
C THR A 207 1.45 10.30 4.25
N THR A 208 0.62 10.74 3.32
CA THR A 208 0.95 10.79 1.90
C THR A 208 0.51 12.13 1.33
N VAL A 209 1.39 12.80 0.59
CA VAL A 209 1.06 14.06 -0.10
C VAL A 209 0.91 13.80 -1.60
N PHE A 210 -0.20 14.26 -2.14
CA PHE A 210 -0.46 14.29 -3.58
C PHE A 210 -0.43 15.73 -4.07
N GLN A 211 0.32 15.98 -5.16
CA GLN A 211 0.35 17.23 -5.91
C GLN A 211 0.19 16.89 -7.39
N ASP A 212 -0.57 17.69 -8.13
CA ASP A 212 -0.86 17.42 -9.54
C ASP A 212 -1.34 15.97 -9.78
N ARG A 213 -2.15 15.44 -8.86
CA ARG A 213 -2.70 14.07 -8.88
C ARG A 213 -1.65 12.96 -8.77
N ARG A 214 -0.42 13.26 -8.37
CA ARG A 214 0.67 12.30 -8.18
C ARG A 214 1.17 12.31 -6.75
N ILE A 215 1.64 11.15 -6.31
CA ILE A 215 2.27 11.01 -4.99
C ILE A 215 3.66 11.66 -5.02
N HIS A 216 3.91 12.58 -4.09
CA HIS A 216 5.20 13.25 -3.93
C HIS A 216 5.86 13.00 -2.59
N PHE A 217 5.10 12.51 -1.61
CA PHE A 217 5.63 12.22 -0.29
C PHE A 217 4.90 11.05 0.35
N TYR A 218 5.64 10.26 1.09
CA TYR A 218 5.15 9.13 1.87
C TYR A 218 5.96 9.03 3.17
N ARG A 219 5.29 8.99 4.30
CA ARG A 219 5.92 8.83 5.61
C ARG A 219 5.07 7.93 6.49
N ARG A 220 5.68 6.92 7.07
CA ARG A 220 5.09 6.07 8.11
C ARG A 220 5.57 6.52 9.47
N VAL A 221 4.65 6.62 10.42
CA VAL A 221 4.92 6.99 11.82
C VAL A 221 4.22 5.99 12.72
N THR A 222 4.95 5.40 13.64
CA THR A 222 4.45 4.52 14.71
C THR A 222 4.26 5.32 15.98
N ASP A 223 3.38 4.89 16.88
CA ASP A 223 3.17 5.45 18.22
C ASP A 223 2.94 6.97 18.26
N ALA A 224 2.23 7.50 17.26
CA ALA A 224 1.92 8.93 17.17
C ALA A 224 0.41 9.16 17.04
N SER A 225 -0.05 10.30 17.59
CA SER A 225 -1.41 10.79 17.30
C SER A 225 -1.54 11.14 15.81
N LEU A 226 -2.77 11.25 15.32
CA LEU A 226 -3.00 11.67 13.92
C LEU A 226 -2.38 13.04 13.62
N TYR A 227 -2.48 13.96 14.57
CA TYR A 227 -1.90 15.29 14.41
C TYR A 227 -0.37 15.25 14.42
N ASP A 228 0.25 14.51 15.35
CA ASP A 228 1.71 14.40 15.43
C ASP A 228 2.30 13.70 14.19
N ALA A 229 1.54 12.83 13.56
CA ALA A 229 1.92 12.25 12.28
C ALA A 229 1.73 13.24 11.11
N ALA A 230 0.63 14.00 11.09
CA ALA A 230 0.28 14.90 9.99
C ALA A 230 1.11 16.19 10.00
N TYR A 231 1.30 16.83 11.14
CA TYR A 231 1.91 18.16 11.23
C TYR A 231 3.33 18.24 10.61
N PRO A 232 4.27 17.35 10.92
CA PRO A 232 5.58 17.38 10.28
C PRO A 232 5.52 17.16 8.75
N THR A 233 4.51 16.43 8.27
CA THR A 233 4.30 16.24 6.83
C THR A 233 3.80 17.53 6.18
N VAL A 234 2.91 18.27 6.84
CA VAL A 234 2.45 19.59 6.37
C VAL A 234 3.61 20.58 6.32
N MET A 235 4.46 20.60 7.34
CA MET A 235 5.66 21.44 7.35
C MET A 235 6.62 21.08 6.21
N TYR A 236 6.88 19.79 6.01
CA TYR A 236 7.71 19.33 4.89
C TYR A 236 7.11 19.71 3.53
N TYR A 237 5.79 19.58 3.39
CA TYR A 237 5.07 19.98 2.19
C TYR A 237 5.29 21.47 1.87
N GLN A 238 5.19 22.35 2.86
CA GLN A 238 5.40 23.79 2.70
C GLN A 238 6.86 24.11 2.37
N ASP A 239 7.79 23.56 3.15
CA ASP A 239 9.21 23.93 3.10
C ASP A 239 9.99 23.29 1.95
N LYS A 240 9.65 22.05 1.59
CA LYS A 240 10.44 21.24 0.66
C LYS A 240 9.73 20.90 -0.64
N LEU A 241 8.41 20.75 -0.62
CA LEU A 241 7.65 20.43 -1.83
C LEU A 241 7.10 21.69 -2.53
N GLY A 242 7.40 22.90 -2.00
CA GLY A 242 6.93 24.14 -2.58
C GLY A 242 5.40 24.25 -2.59
N GLY A 243 4.75 23.67 -1.60
CA GLY A 243 3.30 23.67 -1.50
C GLY A 243 2.74 25.03 -1.13
N SER A 244 1.73 25.50 -1.86
CA SER A 244 1.06 26.79 -1.63
C SER A 244 -0.14 26.71 -0.67
N GLY A 245 -0.46 25.51 -0.19
CA GLY A 245 -1.56 25.21 0.73
C GLY A 245 -2.29 23.94 0.32
N LEU A 246 -2.50 23.05 1.29
CA LEU A 246 -3.31 21.85 1.09
C LEU A 246 -4.78 22.26 0.96
N GLN A 247 -5.47 21.71 -0.04
CA GLN A 247 -6.88 21.95 -0.28
C GLN A 247 -7.76 20.82 0.25
N HIS A 248 -7.19 19.61 0.37
CA HIS A 248 -7.95 18.44 0.74
C HIS A 248 -7.23 17.60 1.78
N LEU A 249 -8.01 17.09 2.73
CA LEU A 249 -7.58 16.10 3.73
C LEU A 249 -8.43 14.84 3.56
N PHE A 250 -7.78 13.71 3.31
CA PHE A 250 -8.45 12.42 3.24
C PHE A 250 -7.95 11.49 4.34
N VAL A 251 -8.85 10.66 4.81
CA VAL A 251 -8.54 9.67 5.84
C VAL A 251 -9.11 8.31 5.44
N CYS A 252 -8.35 7.26 5.67
CA CYS A 252 -8.79 5.87 5.51
C CYS A 252 -8.08 4.95 6.51
N GLY A 253 -8.64 3.78 6.71
CA GLY A 253 -8.06 2.70 7.50
C GLY A 253 -8.75 2.49 8.83
N TYR A 254 -8.13 1.61 9.61
CA TYR A 254 -8.63 1.13 10.88
C TYR A 254 -8.82 2.31 11.86
N ASP A 255 -9.96 2.33 12.54
CA ASP A 255 -10.26 3.27 13.64
C ASP A 255 -10.20 4.75 13.25
N SER A 256 -10.64 5.10 12.06
CA SER A 256 -10.83 6.49 11.65
C SER A 256 -12.01 7.14 12.40
N ASP A 257 -12.01 7.02 13.74
CA ASP A 257 -13.06 7.57 14.58
C ASP A 257 -13.06 9.10 14.56
N LEU A 258 -14.26 9.67 14.47
CA LEU A 258 -14.53 11.10 14.38
C LEU A 258 -13.82 11.97 15.44
N PRO A 259 -13.68 11.58 16.72
CA PRO A 259 -13.01 12.42 17.71
C PRO A 259 -11.54 12.73 17.41
N LEU A 260 -10.78 11.74 16.89
CA LEU A 260 -9.38 11.92 16.52
C LEU A 260 -9.23 12.82 15.29
N LEU A 261 -10.23 12.82 14.40
CA LEU A 261 -10.26 13.67 13.21
C LEU A 261 -10.57 15.13 13.56
N ASN A 262 -11.30 15.40 14.64
CA ASN A 262 -11.62 16.77 15.07
C ASN A 262 -10.34 17.55 15.42
N GLU A 263 -9.39 16.93 16.11
CA GLU A 263 -8.11 17.58 16.44
C GLU A 263 -7.35 18.00 15.18
N VAL A 264 -7.27 17.08 14.19
CA VAL A 264 -6.59 17.36 12.93
C VAL A 264 -7.32 18.46 12.15
N GLN A 265 -8.64 18.42 12.11
CA GLN A 265 -9.46 19.45 11.48
C GLN A 265 -9.27 20.82 12.12
N GLU A 266 -9.34 20.92 13.44
CA GLU A 266 -9.17 22.19 14.16
C GLU A 266 -7.78 22.78 13.95
N LYS A 267 -6.74 21.95 14.01
CA LYS A 267 -5.35 22.41 13.96
C LYS A 267 -4.83 22.65 12.54
N LEU A 268 -5.31 21.89 11.54
CA LEU A 268 -4.91 22.05 10.13
C LEU A 268 -5.89 22.93 9.33
N GLY A 269 -7.07 23.21 9.85
CA GLY A 269 -8.11 23.97 9.14
C GLY A 269 -8.70 23.24 7.92
N LEU A 270 -8.56 21.92 7.84
CA LEU A 270 -9.03 21.10 6.73
C LEU A 270 -10.05 20.09 7.20
N SER A 271 -11.22 20.06 6.55
CA SER A 271 -12.24 19.06 6.83
C SER A 271 -11.84 17.69 6.29
N PRO A 272 -11.74 16.66 7.14
CA PRO A 272 -11.37 15.32 6.70
C PRO A 272 -12.50 14.67 5.88
N GLN A 273 -12.12 14.04 4.78
CA GLN A 273 -12.99 13.27 3.89
C GLN A 273 -12.55 11.80 3.91
N ARG A 274 -13.49 10.88 3.74
CA ARG A 274 -13.15 9.45 3.59
C ARG A 274 -12.79 9.13 2.14
N ILE A 275 -11.84 8.22 1.95
CA ILE A 275 -11.56 7.67 0.62
C ILE A 275 -12.76 6.83 0.16
N GLU A 276 -13.17 6.99 -1.09
CA GLU A 276 -14.23 6.19 -1.71
C GLU A 276 -13.82 4.69 -1.87
N PRO A 277 -14.76 3.76 -1.89
CA PRO A 277 -16.20 3.95 -1.67
C PRO A 277 -16.54 4.09 -0.17
N VAL A 278 -17.31 5.11 0.18
CA VAL A 278 -17.72 5.37 1.57
C VAL A 278 -18.61 4.24 2.13
N SER A 279 -19.30 3.52 1.25
CA SER A 279 -20.13 2.36 1.62
C SER A 279 -19.35 1.14 2.09
N VAL A 280 -18.03 1.12 1.91
CA VAL A 280 -17.15 0.05 2.37
C VAL A 280 -16.49 0.49 3.68
N ASP A 281 -16.60 -0.36 4.70
CA ASP A 281 -15.93 -0.14 5.98
C ASP A 281 -14.42 0.03 5.76
N ASP A 282 -13.82 0.99 6.44
CA ASP A 282 -12.41 1.38 6.23
C ASP A 282 -11.44 0.22 6.41
N ILE A 283 -11.76 -0.73 7.27
CA ILE A 283 -10.96 -1.94 7.51
C ILE A 283 -10.80 -2.83 6.26
N PHE A 284 -11.75 -2.80 5.31
CA PHE A 284 -11.68 -3.58 4.07
C PHE A 284 -11.07 -2.82 2.90
N LYS A 285 -10.79 -1.53 3.03
CA LYS A 285 -10.29 -0.72 1.91
C LYS A 285 -8.93 -1.17 1.38
N PRO A 286 -7.95 -1.55 2.20
CA PRO A 286 -6.69 -2.07 1.65
C PRO A 286 -6.88 -3.37 0.86
N ALA A 287 -7.67 -4.32 1.39
CA ALA A 287 -7.98 -5.55 0.67
C ALA A 287 -8.73 -5.28 -0.65
N LEU A 288 -9.76 -4.41 -0.62
CA LEU A 288 -10.48 -4.01 -1.83
C LEU A 288 -9.57 -3.31 -2.84
N GLY A 289 -8.77 -2.34 -2.39
CA GLY A 289 -7.85 -1.60 -3.25
C GLY A 289 -6.78 -2.47 -3.88
N SER A 290 -6.36 -3.53 -3.20
CA SER A 290 -5.37 -4.46 -3.73
C SER A 290 -5.86 -5.27 -4.94
N VAL A 291 -7.16 -5.49 -5.04
CA VAL A 291 -7.80 -6.24 -6.14
C VAL A 291 -8.55 -5.34 -7.13
N HIS A 292 -8.52 -4.03 -6.94
CA HIS A 292 -9.23 -3.07 -7.79
C HIS A 292 -8.53 -2.89 -9.14
N LEU A 293 -9.30 -2.85 -10.24
CA LEU A 293 -8.74 -2.74 -11.60
C LEU A 293 -8.01 -1.42 -11.89
N ALA A 294 -8.39 -0.32 -11.21
CA ALA A 294 -7.73 0.98 -11.37
C ALA A 294 -6.23 0.92 -10.96
N TRP A 295 -5.81 -0.13 -10.30
CA TRP A 295 -4.43 -0.42 -9.95
C TRP A 295 -3.47 -0.35 -11.12
N GLN A 296 -3.93 -0.71 -12.31
CA GLN A 296 -3.12 -0.66 -13.53
C GLN A 296 -2.70 0.77 -13.91
N ASN A 297 -3.33 1.80 -13.32
CA ASN A 297 -3.11 3.19 -13.66
C ASN A 297 -2.44 4.03 -12.55
N LEU A 298 -2.35 3.56 -11.31
CA LEU A 298 -1.89 4.36 -10.15
C LEU A 298 -0.55 3.94 -9.55
N ILE A 299 -0.08 2.71 -9.73
CA ILE A 299 1.25 2.27 -9.27
C ILE A 299 2.08 1.70 -10.41
#